data_33ab5f3b9376454c86796a07d6804390
#
_entry.id   33ab5f3b9376454c86796a07d6804390
#
_cell.length_a   1.000
_cell.length_b   1.000
_cell.length_c   1.000
_cell.angle_alpha   90.00
_cell.angle_beta   90.00
_cell.angle_gamma   90.00
#
_symmetry.space_group_name_H-M   'P 1'
#
loop_
_entity.id
_entity.type
_entity.pdbx_description
1 polymer ?
#
loop_
_entity_poly.entity_id
_entity_poly.type
_entity_poly.pdbx_seq_one_letter_code
_entity_poly.pdbx_strand_id
1 'polypeptide(L)'
;IAIVETEFNTSIVVDPTPVATNYVIIDLMAEQLHNEGINVSINIDSITTNIYDPVAIKAHPQAIVTTRPNEQSNEVERPVDPETLIRRSAPLEVEFKANALNAEYYKWELFKGSERMLTRNEAQHKFTFDEPGSYRVVVGISNDMCHQDSVEFLISVSESMLQVPNVFTPNGDGTHDEFRVVYRSIQEFNIWVYNRWGHLVYKSNDPSKGWDGTINGKPAAAGAYYYVIRALGTDAEMDYMAKPKYSKKLKKGEMPTGVYQLSGDINLLR
;
A
#
# COMPACT_ATOMS: atom_id res chain seq x y z
N ILE A 1 -28.76 32.81 1.22
CA ILE A 1 -29.14 32.91 -0.20
C ILE A 1 -30.57 33.43 -0.20
N ALA A 2 -30.76 34.69 -0.60
CA ALA A 2 -32.12 35.19 -0.87
C ALA A 2 -32.48 34.78 -2.30
N ILE A 3 -33.39 33.82 -2.42
CA ILE A 3 -33.94 33.50 -3.73
C ILE A 3 -35.08 34.52 -3.92
N VAL A 4 -34.86 35.45 -4.85
CA VAL A 4 -35.94 36.30 -5.33
C VAL A 4 -36.52 35.57 -6.53
N GLU A 5 -37.63 34.87 -6.32
CA GLU A 5 -38.41 34.34 -7.44
C GLU A 5 -39.02 35.50 -8.20
N THR A 6 -38.48 35.83 -9.33
CA THR A 6 -39.12 36.67 -10.32
C THR A 6 -39.89 35.74 -11.27
N GLU A 7 -40.96 36.25 -11.91
CA GLU A 7 -41.74 35.51 -12.92
C GLU A 7 -40.90 34.99 -14.11
N PHE A 8 -39.60 35.30 -14.13
CA PHE A 8 -38.63 34.94 -15.19
C PHE A 8 -37.72 33.77 -14.84
N ASN A 9 -37.87 33.09 -13.72
CA ASN A 9 -37.14 31.87 -13.36
C ASN A 9 -35.61 32.01 -13.46
N THR A 10 -35.02 33.12 -13.08
CA THR A 10 -33.57 33.33 -13.07
C THR A 10 -33.03 32.97 -11.70
N SER A 11 -32.20 31.91 -11.64
CA SER A 11 -31.42 31.57 -10.46
C SER A 11 -30.08 32.29 -10.48
N ILE A 12 -29.75 32.98 -9.41
CA ILE A 12 -28.41 33.59 -9.24
C ILE A 12 -27.54 32.54 -8.55
N VAL A 13 -26.53 32.05 -9.25
CA VAL A 13 -25.50 31.19 -8.66
C VAL A 13 -24.45 32.11 -8.04
N VAL A 14 -24.33 32.10 -6.73
CA VAL A 14 -23.23 32.78 -6.03
C VAL A 14 -22.01 31.85 -6.06
N ASP A 15 -20.95 32.30 -6.71
CA ASP A 15 -19.65 31.61 -6.72
C ASP A 15 -19.10 31.59 -5.28
N PRO A 16 -18.75 30.41 -4.72
CA PRO A 16 -18.25 30.27 -3.37
C PRO A 16 -16.79 30.69 -3.19
N THR A 17 -16.21 31.47 -4.08
CA THR A 17 -14.84 32.00 -3.88
C THR A 17 -14.76 32.92 -2.65
N PRO A 18 -13.67 32.86 -1.88
CA PRO A 18 -13.63 33.23 -0.45
C PRO A 18 -13.51 34.71 -0.15
N VAL A 19 -14.09 35.57 -0.93
CA VAL A 19 -14.23 36.98 -0.58
C VAL A 19 -15.71 37.25 -0.34
N ALA A 20 -16.09 37.04 0.90
CA ALA A 20 -17.42 37.39 1.39
C ALA A 20 -17.61 38.89 1.29
N THR A 21 -17.95 39.39 0.13
CA THR A 21 -18.68 40.64 0.02
C THR A 21 -20.14 40.28 -0.11
N ASN A 22 -20.88 40.53 0.94
CA ASN A 22 -22.33 40.34 1.04
C ASN A 22 -23.14 41.26 0.13
N TYR A 23 -22.78 41.34 -1.14
CA TYR A 23 -23.51 42.17 -2.09
C TYR A 23 -24.10 41.29 -3.18
N VAL A 24 -25.33 40.93 -2.99
CA VAL A 24 -26.17 40.54 -4.13
C VAL A 24 -26.37 41.82 -4.96
N ILE A 25 -25.87 41.84 -6.18
CA ILE A 25 -26.02 42.99 -7.06
C ILE A 25 -27.45 42.97 -7.61
N ILE A 26 -28.42 43.38 -6.79
CA ILE A 26 -29.80 43.60 -7.20
C ILE A 26 -29.85 44.81 -8.16
N ASP A 27 -28.92 45.73 -8.04
CA ASP A 27 -28.78 46.90 -8.91
C ASP A 27 -28.62 46.54 -10.40
N LEU A 28 -27.91 45.47 -10.73
CA LEU A 28 -27.76 45.05 -12.13
C LEU A 28 -29.07 44.59 -12.76
N MET A 29 -29.95 43.94 -12.01
CA MET A 29 -31.25 43.51 -12.50
C MET A 29 -32.22 44.71 -12.61
N ALA A 30 -32.17 45.66 -11.68
CA ALA A 30 -32.96 46.87 -11.73
C ALA A 30 -32.55 47.76 -12.93
N GLU A 31 -31.25 47.84 -13.21
CA GLU A 31 -30.72 48.63 -14.34
C GLU A 31 -31.09 47.96 -15.67
N GLN A 32 -31.03 46.63 -15.78
CA GLN A 32 -31.41 45.89 -16.97
C GLN A 32 -32.92 45.99 -17.26
N LEU A 33 -33.77 45.90 -16.25
CA LEU A 33 -35.22 46.09 -16.39
C LEU A 33 -35.59 47.55 -16.74
N HIS A 34 -34.84 48.52 -16.21
CA HIS A 34 -35.01 49.90 -16.56
C HIS A 34 -34.66 50.20 -18.05
N ASN A 35 -33.61 49.57 -18.57
CA ASN A 35 -33.21 49.65 -19.96
C ASN A 35 -34.25 49.01 -20.93
N GLU A 36 -35.05 48.06 -20.46
CA GLU A 36 -36.16 47.48 -21.21
C GLU A 36 -37.48 48.25 -21.06
N GLY A 37 -37.47 49.41 -20.39
CA GLY A 37 -38.64 50.29 -20.21
C GLY A 37 -39.63 49.81 -19.15
N ILE A 38 -39.22 48.89 -18.30
CA ILE A 38 -40.04 48.36 -17.18
C ILE A 38 -39.67 49.14 -15.92
N ASN A 39 -40.54 49.99 -15.43
CA ASN A 39 -40.39 50.66 -14.12
C ASN A 39 -40.76 49.68 -12.99
N VAL A 40 -39.79 49.06 -12.40
CA VAL A 40 -39.95 48.22 -11.21
C VAL A 40 -39.42 48.96 -9.99
N SER A 41 -40.25 49.34 -9.05
CA SER A 41 -39.77 49.79 -7.74
C SER A 41 -39.66 48.58 -6.83
N ILE A 42 -38.42 48.14 -6.54
CA ILE A 42 -38.16 47.08 -5.61
C ILE A 42 -37.96 47.68 -4.24
N ASN A 43 -38.88 47.45 -3.34
CA ASN A 43 -38.75 47.89 -1.95
C ASN A 43 -38.09 46.74 -1.18
N ILE A 44 -36.75 46.89 -0.96
CA ILE A 44 -35.99 45.88 -0.21
C ILE A 44 -35.85 46.39 1.23
N ASP A 45 -36.70 45.91 2.13
CA ASP A 45 -36.40 45.99 3.55
C ASP A 45 -35.31 44.98 3.88
N SER A 46 -34.12 45.44 4.14
CA SER A 46 -32.89 44.73 4.56
C SER A 46 -32.97 43.20 4.57
N ILE A 47 -32.25 42.56 3.63
CA ILE A 47 -31.99 41.12 3.65
C ILE A 47 -30.79 40.90 4.57
N THR A 48 -31.03 40.30 5.74
CA THR A 48 -29.94 39.83 6.61
C THR A 48 -29.58 38.44 6.20
N THR A 49 -28.43 38.27 5.55
CA THR A 49 -27.85 36.94 5.32
C THR A 49 -26.97 36.56 6.52
N ASN A 50 -27.05 35.32 6.93
CA ASN A 50 -26.06 34.79 7.87
C ASN A 50 -24.68 34.92 7.24
N ILE A 51 -23.69 35.38 8.02
CA ILE A 51 -22.29 35.41 7.60
C ILE A 51 -21.91 33.94 7.37
N TYR A 52 -21.62 33.62 6.10
CA TYR A 52 -21.05 32.36 5.73
C TYR A 52 -19.53 32.44 5.91
N ASP A 53 -19.03 31.72 6.91
CA ASP A 53 -17.59 31.57 7.10
C ASP A 53 -17.18 30.24 6.45
N PRO A 54 -16.52 30.26 5.29
CA PRO A 54 -16.13 29.04 4.60
C PRO A 54 -15.04 28.34 5.40
N VAL A 55 -15.42 27.30 6.12
CA VAL A 55 -14.48 26.48 6.86
C VAL A 55 -13.77 25.56 5.88
N ALA A 56 -12.52 25.83 5.61
CA ALA A 56 -11.71 25.02 4.72
C ALA A 56 -11.61 23.58 5.26
N ILE A 57 -11.88 22.61 4.39
CA ILE A 57 -11.60 21.20 4.66
C ILE A 57 -10.15 20.93 4.30
N LYS A 58 -9.45 20.17 5.12
CA LYS A 58 -8.11 19.70 4.82
C LYS A 58 -7.97 18.24 5.24
N ALA A 59 -7.59 17.40 4.29
CA ALA A 59 -7.24 16.01 4.54
C ALA A 59 -5.77 15.91 4.94
N HIS A 60 -5.51 15.16 6.03
CA HIS A 60 -4.18 14.71 6.42
C HIS A 60 -4.17 13.19 6.57
N PRO A 61 -4.55 12.44 5.53
CA PRO A 61 -4.73 11.01 5.65
C PRO A 61 -3.41 10.32 5.96
N GLN A 62 -3.52 9.24 6.71
CA GLN A 62 -2.40 8.38 7.08
C GLN A 62 -2.71 6.95 6.71
N ALA A 63 -1.70 6.24 6.20
CA ALA A 63 -1.72 4.80 6.02
C ALA A 63 -0.69 4.18 6.95
N ILE A 64 -1.13 3.35 7.88
CA ILE A 64 -0.30 2.72 8.89
C ILE A 64 -0.18 1.23 8.55
N VAL A 65 1.03 0.80 8.21
CA VAL A 65 1.31 -0.62 7.92
C VAL A 65 1.44 -1.39 9.23
N THR A 66 0.68 -2.46 9.36
CA THR A 66 0.79 -3.36 10.50
C THR A 66 2.04 -4.23 10.34
N THR A 67 2.93 -4.19 11.34
CA THR A 67 4.14 -5.02 11.36
C THR A 67 3.77 -6.47 11.66
N ARG A 68 4.22 -7.41 10.83
CA ARG A 68 4.02 -8.84 11.08
C ARG A 68 5.07 -9.37 12.05
N PRO A 69 4.67 -10.11 13.10
CA PRO A 69 5.61 -10.56 14.13
C PRO A 69 6.66 -11.57 13.64
N ASN A 70 6.40 -12.29 12.56
CA ASN A 70 7.27 -13.37 12.04
C ASN A 70 7.84 -13.08 10.65
N GLU A 71 7.73 -11.84 10.17
CA GLU A 71 8.30 -11.48 8.87
C GLU A 71 9.82 -11.36 8.97
N GLN A 72 10.52 -12.07 8.09
CA GLN A 72 11.97 -12.02 7.98
C GLN A 72 12.37 -11.49 6.60
N SER A 73 13.29 -10.55 6.58
CA SER A 73 13.85 -9.99 5.37
C SER A 73 15.29 -9.53 5.61
N ASN A 74 16.17 -9.79 4.67
CA ASN A 74 17.52 -9.21 4.64
C ASN A 74 17.73 -8.31 3.41
N GLU A 75 16.66 -8.02 2.68
CA GLU A 75 16.71 -7.03 1.61
C GLU A 75 16.76 -5.63 2.21
N VAL A 76 17.79 -4.87 1.84
CA VAL A 76 17.87 -3.46 2.21
C VAL A 76 16.85 -2.70 1.37
N GLU A 77 15.80 -2.20 1.99
CA GLU A 77 14.89 -1.28 1.33
C GLU A 77 15.65 -0.02 0.97
N ARG A 78 15.83 0.21 -0.32
CA ARG A 78 16.33 1.50 -0.78
C ARG A 78 15.20 2.51 -0.64
N PRO A 79 15.44 3.67 0.02
CA PRO A 79 14.46 4.73 0.02
C PRO A 79 14.19 5.12 -1.43
N VAL A 80 12.97 4.94 -1.86
CA VAL A 80 12.48 5.39 -3.16
C VAL A 80 11.37 6.35 -2.88
N ASP A 81 11.58 7.62 -3.24
CA ASP A 81 10.51 8.62 -3.23
C ASP A 81 9.32 8.12 -4.05
N PRO A 82 8.14 8.46 -3.64
CA PRO A 82 7.65 9.51 -2.76
C PRO A 82 7.01 8.96 -1.46
N GLU A 83 6.76 9.84 -0.51
CA GLU A 83 6.13 9.60 0.80
C GLU A 83 4.79 8.82 0.75
N THR A 84 4.21 8.66 -0.43
CA THR A 84 2.92 8.01 -0.65
C THR A 84 3.03 6.56 -1.13
N LEU A 85 4.23 6.07 -1.50
CA LEU A 85 4.38 4.71 -2.01
C LEU A 85 4.74 3.72 -0.89
N ILE A 86 3.80 2.85 -0.56
CA ILE A 86 3.99 1.75 0.38
C ILE A 86 4.42 0.50 -0.41
N ARG A 87 5.58 -0.09 -0.05
CA ARG A 87 6.08 -1.34 -0.64
C ARG A 87 6.25 -2.40 0.44
N ARG A 88 5.51 -3.49 0.32
CA ARG A 88 5.58 -4.66 1.20
C ARG A 88 5.10 -5.90 0.44
N SER A 89 5.27 -7.06 1.02
CA SER A 89 4.76 -8.31 0.44
C SER A 89 3.41 -8.70 1.02
N ALA A 90 2.65 -9.47 0.24
CA ALA A 90 1.37 -10.02 0.66
C ALA A 90 1.52 -11.07 1.80
N PRO A 91 0.49 -11.26 2.64
CA PRO A 91 -0.64 -10.37 2.88
C PRO A 91 -0.20 -9.10 3.62
N LEU A 92 -0.65 -7.94 3.19
CA LEU A 92 -0.30 -6.65 3.77
C LEU A 92 -1.52 -6.01 4.42
N GLU A 93 -1.54 -5.88 5.75
CA GLU A 93 -2.58 -5.14 6.46
C GLU A 93 -2.19 -3.67 6.60
N VAL A 94 -3.09 -2.78 6.18
CA VAL A 94 -2.93 -1.34 6.29
C VAL A 94 -4.16 -0.75 6.98
N GLU A 95 -3.92 0.06 8.00
CA GLU A 95 -4.93 0.90 8.63
C GLU A 95 -4.91 2.28 7.99
N PHE A 96 -6.03 2.69 7.43
CA PHE A 96 -6.22 4.00 6.82
C PHE A 96 -6.99 4.92 7.76
N LYS A 97 -6.50 6.15 7.95
CA LYS A 97 -7.12 7.20 8.76
C LYS A 97 -7.20 8.48 7.94
N ALA A 98 -8.37 9.07 7.84
CA ALA A 98 -8.56 10.29 7.08
C ALA A 98 -7.94 11.52 7.77
N ASN A 99 -7.96 11.58 9.10
CA ASN A 99 -7.43 12.69 9.90
C ASN A 99 -7.83 14.07 9.33
N ALA A 100 -9.10 14.20 8.96
CA ALA A 100 -9.60 15.39 8.30
C ALA A 100 -10.20 16.37 9.32
N LEU A 101 -9.98 17.65 9.09
CA LEU A 101 -10.61 18.73 9.82
C LEU A 101 -11.89 19.15 9.10
N ASN A 102 -12.97 19.35 9.85
CA ASN A 102 -14.26 19.84 9.36
C ASN A 102 -14.90 19.00 8.25
N ALA A 103 -14.55 17.74 8.15
CA ALA A 103 -15.15 16.80 7.23
C ALA A 103 -16.31 16.06 7.90
N GLU A 104 -17.41 15.88 7.18
CA GLU A 104 -18.59 15.14 7.62
C GLU A 104 -18.74 13.84 6.85
N TYR A 105 -18.31 13.83 5.59
CA TYR A 105 -18.41 12.69 4.70
C TYR A 105 -17.03 12.22 4.26
N TYR A 106 -16.87 10.91 4.25
CA TYR A 106 -15.66 10.21 3.87
C TYR A 106 -16.00 9.21 2.77
N LYS A 107 -15.13 9.13 1.75
CA LYS A 107 -15.25 8.13 0.69
C LYS A 107 -13.88 7.59 0.35
N TRP A 108 -13.62 6.36 0.73
CA TRP A 108 -12.43 5.63 0.32
C TRP A 108 -12.76 4.76 -0.87
N GLU A 109 -11.91 4.79 -1.87
CA GLU A 109 -11.99 3.92 -3.03
C GLU A 109 -10.66 3.21 -3.23
N LEU A 110 -10.70 1.88 -3.29
CA LEU A 110 -9.56 1.02 -3.52
C LEU A 110 -9.62 0.47 -4.93
N PHE A 111 -8.51 0.59 -5.65
CA PHE A 111 -8.36 0.10 -7.02
C PHE A 111 -7.19 -0.87 -7.13
N LYS A 112 -7.33 -1.93 -7.97
CA LYS A 112 -6.25 -2.76 -8.47
C LYS A 112 -6.16 -2.51 -9.98
N GLY A 113 -5.10 -1.80 -10.42
CA GLY A 113 -5.07 -1.26 -11.78
C GLY A 113 -6.21 -0.28 -12.02
N SER A 114 -7.07 -0.56 -13.00
CA SER A 114 -8.27 0.24 -13.32
C SER A 114 -9.54 -0.25 -12.63
N GLU A 115 -9.53 -1.41 -12.02
CA GLU A 115 -10.69 -2.02 -11.38
C GLU A 115 -10.87 -1.49 -9.96
N ARG A 116 -12.08 -1.03 -9.64
CA ARG A 116 -12.45 -0.64 -8.29
C ARG A 116 -12.90 -1.86 -7.49
N MET A 117 -12.12 -2.20 -6.46
CA MET A 117 -12.36 -3.37 -5.61
C MET A 117 -13.29 -3.08 -4.44
N LEU A 118 -13.19 -1.87 -3.87
CA LEU A 118 -13.86 -1.56 -2.61
C LEU A 118 -14.20 -0.07 -2.50
N THR A 119 -15.31 0.22 -1.81
CA THR A 119 -15.66 1.57 -1.32
C THR A 119 -15.97 1.49 0.17
N ARG A 120 -15.49 2.46 0.96
CA ARG A 120 -15.77 2.64 2.40
C ARG A 120 -16.08 4.09 2.68
N ASN A 121 -16.90 4.32 3.72
CA ASN A 121 -17.36 5.68 4.10
C ASN A 121 -17.01 6.04 5.56
N GLU A 122 -16.21 5.21 6.23
CA GLU A 122 -15.77 5.45 7.59
C GLU A 122 -14.55 6.39 7.62
N ALA A 123 -14.39 7.17 8.72
CA ALA A 123 -13.21 8.02 8.91
C ALA A 123 -11.89 7.21 9.02
N GLN A 124 -11.99 5.96 9.45
CA GLN A 124 -10.87 5.03 9.51
C GLN A 124 -11.35 3.60 9.22
N HIS A 125 -10.50 2.82 8.57
CA HIS A 125 -10.76 1.40 8.31
C HIS A 125 -9.44 0.65 8.11
N LYS A 126 -9.52 -0.69 8.16
CA LYS A 126 -8.41 -1.58 7.83
C LYS A 126 -8.70 -2.36 6.56
N PHE A 127 -7.66 -2.61 5.80
CA PHE A 127 -7.73 -3.48 4.63
C PHE A 127 -6.50 -4.36 4.54
N THR A 128 -6.69 -5.62 4.16
CA THR A 128 -5.62 -6.59 3.94
C THR A 128 -5.49 -6.86 2.44
N PHE A 129 -4.31 -6.61 1.91
CA PHE A 129 -3.95 -6.90 0.52
C PHE A 129 -3.36 -8.31 0.47
N ASP A 130 -4.18 -9.30 0.12
CA ASP A 130 -3.77 -10.71 0.11
C ASP A 130 -3.01 -11.10 -1.15
N GLU A 131 -3.18 -10.36 -2.24
CA GLU A 131 -2.58 -10.66 -3.52
C GLU A 131 -1.48 -9.64 -3.89
N PRO A 132 -0.39 -10.10 -4.52
CA PRO A 132 0.58 -9.19 -5.13
C PRO A 132 -0.05 -8.32 -6.22
N GLY A 133 0.48 -7.11 -6.36
CA GLY A 133 0.01 -6.16 -7.36
C GLY A 133 0.24 -4.71 -6.98
N SER A 134 -0.17 -3.82 -7.89
CA SER A 134 -0.18 -2.38 -7.67
C SER A 134 -1.60 -1.92 -7.35
N TYR A 135 -1.74 -1.26 -6.22
CA TYR A 135 -3.00 -0.76 -5.72
C TYR A 135 -2.95 0.76 -5.56
N ARG A 136 -4.10 1.36 -5.72
CA ARG A 136 -4.32 2.78 -5.54
C ARG A 136 -5.49 2.99 -4.59
N VAL A 137 -5.28 3.74 -3.53
CA VAL A 137 -6.31 4.07 -2.54
C VAL A 137 -6.52 5.56 -2.56
N VAL A 138 -7.74 5.98 -2.84
CA VAL A 138 -8.14 7.39 -2.88
C VAL A 138 -9.08 7.65 -1.73
N VAL A 139 -8.82 8.67 -0.94
CA VAL A 139 -9.76 9.19 0.03
C VAL A 139 -10.29 10.54 -0.46
N GLY A 140 -11.60 10.64 -0.61
CA GLY A 140 -12.31 11.90 -0.77
C GLY A 140 -12.98 12.28 0.54
N ILE A 141 -12.90 13.54 0.91
CA ILE A 141 -13.58 14.11 2.07
C ILE A 141 -14.45 15.28 1.63
N SER A 142 -15.58 15.43 2.27
CA SER A 142 -16.49 16.56 2.00
C SER A 142 -17.29 16.96 3.24
N ASN A 143 -17.94 18.11 3.15
CA ASN A 143 -18.96 18.56 4.10
C ASN A 143 -20.19 19.07 3.36
N ASP A 144 -21.25 19.43 4.09
CA ASP A 144 -22.49 19.97 3.53
C ASP A 144 -22.31 21.30 2.79
N MET A 145 -21.19 21.97 3.00
CA MET A 145 -20.85 23.26 2.38
C MET A 145 -20.18 23.12 1.00
N CYS A 146 -20.27 21.94 0.38
CA CYS A 146 -19.71 21.64 -0.94
C CYS A 146 -18.18 21.74 -1.06
N HIS A 147 -17.45 21.77 0.05
CA HIS A 147 -16.00 21.66 0.01
C HIS A 147 -15.59 20.20 -0.16
N GLN A 148 -14.58 19.98 -0.97
CA GLN A 148 -14.04 18.65 -1.23
C GLN A 148 -12.52 18.71 -1.25
N ASP A 149 -11.89 17.69 -0.68
CA ASP A 149 -10.46 17.44 -0.82
C ASP A 149 -10.23 15.96 -1.06
N SER A 150 -9.15 15.60 -1.73
CA SER A 150 -8.82 14.21 -2.00
C SER A 150 -7.34 13.95 -1.97
N VAL A 151 -6.95 12.80 -1.43
CA VAL A 151 -5.56 12.34 -1.38
C VAL A 151 -5.48 10.91 -1.87
N GLU A 152 -4.36 10.59 -2.52
CA GLU A 152 -4.10 9.26 -3.10
C GLU A 152 -2.90 8.59 -2.42
N PHE A 153 -3.04 7.28 -2.11
CA PHE A 153 -1.95 6.41 -1.71
C PHE A 153 -1.66 5.40 -2.81
N LEU A 154 -0.39 5.20 -3.10
CA LEU A 154 0.08 4.13 -3.97
C LEU A 154 0.67 3.00 -3.13
N ILE A 155 0.22 1.78 -3.36
CA ILE A 155 0.64 0.60 -2.62
C ILE A 155 1.11 -0.45 -3.62
N SER A 156 2.37 -0.88 -3.46
CA SER A 156 2.96 -1.97 -4.24
C SER A 156 3.13 -3.19 -3.35
N VAL A 157 2.33 -4.20 -3.59
CA VAL A 157 2.40 -5.47 -2.88
C VAL A 157 3.18 -6.46 -3.72
N SER A 158 4.28 -6.98 -3.18
CA SER A 158 5.15 -7.94 -3.86
C SER A 158 4.94 -9.36 -3.35
N GLU A 159 5.44 -10.33 -4.10
CA GLU A 159 5.58 -11.71 -3.63
C GLU A 159 6.74 -11.82 -2.63
N SER A 160 6.74 -12.87 -1.81
CA SER A 160 7.90 -13.29 -1.05
C SER A 160 9.04 -13.66 -2.00
N MET A 161 10.27 -13.67 -1.51
CA MET A 161 11.44 -13.97 -2.33
C MET A 161 12.43 -14.83 -1.56
N LEU A 162 13.02 -15.80 -2.27
CA LEU A 162 14.13 -16.60 -1.76
C LEU A 162 15.10 -16.90 -2.91
N GLN A 163 16.31 -16.39 -2.79
CA GLN A 163 17.39 -16.61 -3.75
C GLN A 163 18.59 -17.26 -3.07
N VAL A 164 19.21 -18.21 -3.74
CA VAL A 164 20.32 -18.98 -3.22
C VAL A 164 21.57 -18.71 -4.05
N PRO A 165 22.68 -18.28 -3.43
CA PRO A 165 23.94 -18.13 -4.14
C PRO A 165 24.50 -19.50 -4.52
N ASN A 166 25.35 -19.54 -5.54
CA ASN A 166 25.98 -20.77 -6.02
C ASN A 166 27.46 -20.89 -5.62
N VAL A 167 28.01 -19.88 -4.95
CA VAL A 167 29.39 -19.82 -4.51
C VAL A 167 29.53 -18.96 -3.26
N PHE A 168 30.50 -19.31 -2.40
CA PHE A 168 30.96 -18.46 -1.31
C PHE A 168 32.44 -18.71 -1.00
N THR A 169 33.07 -17.72 -0.36
CA THR A 169 34.53 -17.67 -0.16
C THR A 169 34.84 -17.29 1.29
N PRO A 170 34.85 -18.26 2.23
CA PRO A 170 35.12 -17.98 3.64
C PRO A 170 36.60 -17.72 3.88
N ASN A 171 37.10 -16.56 3.47
CA ASN A 171 38.48 -16.09 3.59
C ASN A 171 38.67 -14.99 4.65
N GLY A 172 37.55 -14.52 5.25
CA GLY A 172 37.57 -13.51 6.31
C GLY A 172 37.74 -12.07 5.81
N ASP A 173 37.46 -11.81 4.52
CA ASP A 173 37.51 -10.46 3.96
C ASP A 173 36.23 -9.63 4.17
N GLY A 174 35.20 -10.23 4.76
CA GLY A 174 33.90 -9.63 4.98
C GLY A 174 32.94 -9.72 3.81
N THR A 175 33.36 -10.36 2.71
CA THR A 175 32.54 -10.49 1.49
C THR A 175 32.34 -11.96 1.13
N HIS A 176 31.07 -12.40 1.09
CA HIS A 176 30.71 -13.79 0.79
C HIS A 176 31.38 -14.85 1.68
N ASP A 177 31.74 -14.49 2.92
CA ASP A 177 32.32 -15.39 3.90
C ASP A 177 31.35 -16.48 4.39
N GLU A 178 30.06 -16.29 4.18
CA GLU A 178 29.03 -17.26 4.53
C GLU A 178 28.16 -17.62 3.32
N PHE A 179 27.80 -18.87 3.23
CA PHE A 179 26.72 -19.30 2.36
C PHE A 179 25.40 -18.87 2.97
N ARG A 180 24.86 -17.73 2.54
CA ARG A 180 23.66 -17.11 3.05
C ARG A 180 22.66 -16.84 1.93
N VAL A 181 21.40 -17.20 2.15
CA VAL A 181 20.31 -16.90 1.22
C VAL A 181 19.92 -15.43 1.26
N VAL A 182 19.45 -14.90 0.13
CA VAL A 182 18.77 -13.60 0.06
C VAL A 182 17.27 -13.88 0.14
N TYR A 183 16.60 -13.23 1.05
CA TYR A 183 15.19 -13.52 1.35
C TYR A 183 14.39 -12.27 1.69
N ARG A 184 13.11 -12.32 1.40
CA ARG A 184 12.12 -11.31 1.79
C ARG A 184 10.81 -11.99 2.11
N SER A 185 10.20 -11.59 3.24
CA SER A 185 8.89 -12.04 3.66
C SER A 185 8.77 -13.56 3.73
N ILE A 186 9.79 -14.18 4.33
CA ILE A 186 9.81 -15.62 4.64
C ILE A 186 9.29 -15.80 6.06
N GLN A 187 8.29 -16.66 6.20
CA GLN A 187 7.65 -17.02 7.47
C GLN A 187 8.25 -18.28 8.10
N GLU A 188 8.50 -19.29 7.27
CA GLU A 188 9.14 -20.53 7.70
C GLU A 188 10.34 -20.82 6.81
N PHE A 189 11.42 -21.27 7.42
CA PHE A 189 12.66 -21.58 6.71
C PHE A 189 13.35 -22.79 7.30
N ASN A 190 13.84 -23.68 6.45
CA ASN A 190 14.72 -24.77 6.82
C ASN A 190 15.70 -25.03 5.70
N ILE A 191 16.98 -25.12 6.04
CA ILE A 191 18.07 -25.44 5.12
C ILE A 191 18.90 -26.59 5.69
N TRP A 192 19.31 -27.47 4.79
CA TRP A 192 20.27 -28.55 5.03
C TRP A 192 21.34 -28.48 3.96
N VAL A 193 22.62 -28.56 4.38
CA VAL A 193 23.77 -28.64 3.47
C VAL A 193 24.47 -29.96 3.67
N TYR A 194 24.81 -30.61 2.57
CA TYR A 194 25.43 -31.92 2.52
C TYR A 194 26.76 -31.88 1.76
N ASN A 195 27.71 -32.70 2.17
CA ASN A 195 28.93 -32.92 1.39
C ASN A 195 28.64 -33.90 0.22
N ARG A 196 29.66 -34.12 -0.64
CA ARG A 196 29.56 -35.01 -1.81
C ARG A 196 29.18 -36.48 -1.48
N TRP A 197 29.35 -36.90 -0.25
CA TRP A 197 28.97 -38.24 0.23
C TRP A 197 27.59 -38.31 0.86
N GLY A 198 26.85 -37.21 0.84
CA GLY A 198 25.51 -37.13 1.45
C GLY A 198 25.49 -36.93 2.98
N HIS A 199 26.64 -36.64 3.59
CA HIS A 199 26.66 -36.36 5.02
C HIS A 199 26.23 -34.90 5.26
N LEU A 200 25.32 -34.72 6.22
CA LEU A 200 24.87 -33.38 6.66
C LEU A 200 26.02 -32.63 7.32
N VAL A 201 26.34 -31.45 6.83
CA VAL A 201 27.43 -30.60 7.33
C VAL A 201 26.92 -29.31 7.99
N TYR A 202 25.74 -28.84 7.59
CA TYR A 202 25.11 -27.66 8.17
C TYR A 202 23.60 -27.78 8.09
N LYS A 203 22.91 -27.21 9.09
CA LYS A 203 21.45 -27.02 9.11
C LYS A 203 21.08 -25.74 9.85
N SER A 204 20.04 -25.06 9.40
CA SER A 204 19.45 -23.89 10.08
C SER A 204 17.95 -23.81 9.80
N ASN A 205 17.21 -23.22 10.73
CA ASN A 205 15.82 -22.78 10.55
C ASN A 205 15.70 -21.25 10.53
N ASP A 206 16.81 -20.56 10.53
CA ASP A 206 16.90 -19.12 10.53
C ASP A 206 17.60 -18.66 9.23
N PRO A 207 16.89 -17.99 8.31
CA PRO A 207 17.47 -17.58 7.04
C PRO A 207 18.53 -16.48 7.18
N SER A 208 18.61 -15.83 8.34
CA SER A 208 19.65 -14.81 8.61
C SER A 208 21.01 -15.43 8.89
N LYS A 209 21.06 -16.72 9.23
CA LYS A 209 22.28 -17.43 9.55
C LYS A 209 22.80 -18.18 8.34
N GLY A 210 23.99 -17.81 7.89
CA GLY A 210 24.73 -18.50 6.85
C GLY A 210 25.60 -19.64 7.38
N TRP A 211 26.08 -20.51 6.48
CA TRP A 211 27.11 -21.49 6.77
C TRP A 211 28.48 -20.85 6.48
N ASP A 212 29.34 -20.80 7.49
CA ASP A 212 30.68 -20.21 7.47
C ASP A 212 31.75 -21.13 6.82
N GLY A 213 31.35 -22.24 6.25
CA GLY A 213 32.27 -23.20 5.65
C GLY A 213 33.09 -24.01 6.68
N THR A 214 32.59 -24.13 7.93
CA THR A 214 33.22 -25.01 8.93
C THR A 214 32.35 -26.26 9.21
N ILE A 215 33.02 -27.35 9.59
CA ILE A 215 32.41 -28.59 10.03
C ILE A 215 33.05 -28.95 11.39
N ASN A 216 32.25 -28.99 12.46
CA ASN A 216 32.72 -29.23 13.82
C ASN A 216 33.89 -28.30 14.23
N GLY A 217 33.79 -27.02 13.85
CA GLY A 217 34.80 -25.99 14.16
C GLY A 217 36.09 -26.06 13.32
N LYS A 218 36.18 -26.93 12.31
CA LYS A 218 37.28 -27.02 11.41
C LYS A 218 36.87 -26.58 10.00
N PRO A 219 37.79 -25.94 9.25
CA PRO A 219 37.51 -25.56 7.88
C PRO A 219 37.10 -26.78 7.03
N ALA A 220 35.99 -26.68 6.33
CA ALA A 220 35.55 -27.68 5.36
C ALA A 220 36.46 -27.63 4.11
N ALA A 221 36.59 -28.74 3.41
CA ALA A 221 37.36 -28.80 2.16
C ALA A 221 36.74 -27.93 1.06
N ALA A 222 37.55 -27.26 0.26
CA ALA A 222 37.06 -26.56 -0.92
C ALA A 222 36.43 -27.55 -1.91
N GLY A 223 35.38 -27.13 -2.60
CA GLY A 223 34.66 -27.95 -3.58
C GLY A 223 33.17 -27.82 -3.49
N ALA A 224 32.47 -28.73 -4.16
CA ALA A 224 31.00 -28.70 -4.24
C ALA A 224 30.34 -29.34 -3.02
N TYR A 225 29.31 -28.69 -2.56
CA TYR A 225 28.35 -29.11 -1.54
C TYR A 225 26.94 -29.04 -2.13
N TYR A 226 25.98 -29.70 -1.49
CA TYR A 226 24.60 -29.76 -1.97
C TYR A 226 23.68 -29.23 -0.89
N TYR A 227 22.70 -28.41 -1.28
CA TYR A 227 21.70 -27.91 -0.35
C TYR A 227 20.30 -28.42 -0.67
N VAL A 228 19.49 -28.47 0.34
CA VAL A 228 18.03 -28.61 0.27
C VAL A 228 17.44 -27.50 1.13
N ILE A 229 16.50 -26.75 0.57
CA ILE A 229 15.76 -25.71 1.29
C ILE A 229 14.27 -26.01 1.20
N ARG A 230 13.59 -25.84 2.30
CA ARG A 230 12.13 -25.77 2.40
C ARG A 230 11.75 -24.49 3.13
N ALA A 231 10.97 -23.63 2.47
CA ALA A 231 10.54 -22.39 3.06
C ALA A 231 9.12 -22.01 2.63
N LEU A 232 8.46 -21.23 3.47
CA LEU A 232 7.17 -20.63 3.19
C LEU A 232 7.30 -19.12 3.26
N GLY A 233 6.81 -18.42 2.25
CA GLY A 233 6.61 -16.99 2.26
C GLY A 233 5.36 -16.60 3.04
N THR A 234 5.24 -15.33 3.39
CA THR A 234 4.04 -14.78 4.04
C THR A 234 2.82 -14.77 3.13
N ASP A 235 3.02 -14.88 1.81
CA ASP A 235 2.03 -14.97 0.75
C ASP A 235 1.68 -16.43 0.38
N ALA A 236 2.23 -17.41 1.08
CA ALA A 236 1.86 -18.79 0.89
C ALA A 236 0.45 -19.05 1.41
N GLU A 237 -0.38 -19.75 0.62
CA GLU A 237 -1.68 -20.21 1.10
C GLU A 237 -1.45 -21.18 2.28
N MET A 238 -1.94 -20.81 3.46
CA MET A 238 -1.75 -21.56 4.72
C MET A 238 -2.25 -23.02 4.64
N ASP A 239 -3.14 -23.32 3.73
CA ASP A 239 -3.74 -24.65 3.57
C ASP A 239 -2.87 -25.64 2.75
N TYR A 240 -1.76 -25.17 2.17
CA TYR A 240 -0.93 -26.02 1.31
C TYR A 240 -0.23 -27.16 2.06
N MET A 241 0.20 -26.90 3.29
CA MET A 241 0.83 -27.93 4.13
C MET A 241 -0.18 -28.90 4.76
N ALA A 242 -1.44 -28.46 4.95
CA ALA A 242 -2.48 -29.25 5.60
C ALA A 242 -3.31 -30.13 4.64
N LYS A 243 -3.41 -29.74 3.35
CA LYS A 243 -4.25 -30.47 2.38
C LYS A 243 -3.63 -30.48 0.97
N PRO A 244 -3.09 -31.60 0.50
CA PRO A 244 -2.55 -31.72 -0.85
C PRO A 244 -3.61 -31.66 -1.98
N LYS A 245 -4.84 -31.20 -1.69
CA LYS A 245 -5.93 -31.11 -2.68
C LYS A 245 -5.81 -29.95 -3.67
N TYR A 246 -5.00 -28.96 -3.41
CA TYR A 246 -4.78 -27.81 -4.33
C TYR A 246 -3.86 -28.12 -5.51
N SER A 247 -3.16 -29.26 -5.50
CA SER A 247 -2.28 -29.69 -6.59
C SER A 247 -3.00 -29.93 -7.94
N LYS A 248 -4.32 -29.88 -7.98
CA LYS A 248 -5.10 -30.14 -9.22
C LYS A 248 -5.14 -28.98 -10.22
N LYS A 249 -4.78 -27.76 -9.82
CA LYS A 249 -4.78 -26.58 -10.72
C LYS A 249 -3.40 -26.17 -11.22
N LEU A 250 -2.34 -26.67 -10.58
CA LEU A 250 -0.96 -26.34 -11.00
C LEU A 250 -0.51 -27.29 -12.11
N LYS A 251 0.23 -26.78 -13.07
CA LYS A 251 0.92 -27.60 -14.07
C LYS A 251 1.96 -28.48 -13.36
N LYS A 252 2.24 -29.67 -13.89
CA LYS A 252 3.21 -30.57 -13.31
C LYS A 252 4.58 -29.89 -13.19
N GLY A 253 5.07 -29.70 -11.96
CA GLY A 253 6.33 -29.02 -11.63
C GLY A 253 6.20 -27.55 -11.25
N GLU A 254 5.00 -26.97 -11.29
CA GLU A 254 4.75 -25.60 -10.85
C GLU A 254 4.48 -25.60 -9.32
N MET A 255 5.18 -24.72 -8.59
CA MET A 255 4.98 -24.56 -7.16
C MET A 255 4.01 -23.41 -6.91
N PRO A 256 3.16 -23.49 -5.87
CA PRO A 256 2.31 -22.37 -5.49
C PRO A 256 3.13 -21.15 -5.09
N THR A 257 2.54 -19.95 -5.23
CA THR A 257 3.15 -18.72 -4.74
C THR A 257 3.54 -18.85 -3.26
N GLY A 258 4.71 -18.36 -2.91
CA GLY A 258 5.22 -18.39 -1.54
C GLY A 258 5.71 -19.75 -1.04
N VAL A 259 5.65 -20.81 -1.84
CA VAL A 259 6.17 -22.13 -1.46
C VAL A 259 7.51 -22.39 -2.13
N TYR A 260 8.54 -22.62 -1.33
CA TYR A 260 9.91 -22.84 -1.80
C TYR A 260 10.38 -24.26 -1.44
N GLN A 261 10.68 -25.04 -2.47
CA GLN A 261 11.37 -26.32 -2.33
C GLN A 261 12.55 -26.31 -3.31
N LEU A 262 13.70 -25.86 -2.82
CA LEU A 262 14.89 -25.65 -3.62
C LEU A 262 15.94 -26.70 -3.28
N SER A 263 16.66 -27.15 -4.29
CA SER A 263 17.86 -27.98 -4.14
C SER A 263 18.85 -27.64 -5.24
N GLY A 264 20.12 -27.71 -4.92
CA GLY A 264 21.18 -27.40 -5.86
C GLY A 264 22.54 -27.63 -5.24
N ASP A 265 23.55 -27.21 -5.96
CA ASP A 265 24.92 -27.23 -5.52
C ASP A 265 25.44 -25.85 -5.20
N ILE A 266 26.41 -25.79 -4.30
CA ILE A 266 27.20 -24.61 -3.96
C ILE A 266 28.68 -24.94 -3.97
N ASN A 267 29.48 -23.99 -4.38
CA ASN A 267 30.92 -24.13 -4.43
C ASN A 267 31.57 -23.32 -3.29
N LEU A 268 32.26 -24.04 -2.41
CA LEU A 268 33.15 -23.42 -1.42
C LEU A 268 34.55 -23.24 -2.05
N LEU A 269 34.98 -22.00 -2.18
CA LEU A 269 36.29 -21.61 -2.67
C LEU A 269 37.10 -21.00 -1.52
N ARG A 270 38.46 -21.19 -1.60
CA ARG A 270 39.42 -20.61 -0.64
C ARG A 270 40.67 -20.18 -1.34
#